data_f0cf9f774a53fd56387b4dbe83123e61
#
_entry.id   f0cf9f774a53fd56387b4dbe83123e61
#
_cell.length_a   1.000
_cell.length_b   1.000
_cell.length_c   1.000
_cell.angle_alpha   90.00
_cell.angle_beta   90.00
_cell.angle_gamma   90.00
#
_symmetry.space_group_name_H-M   'P 1'
#
loop_
_entity.id
_entity.type
_entity.pdbx_description
1 polymer ?
#
loop_
_entity_poly.entity_id
_entity_poly.type
_entity_poly.pdbx_seq_one_letter_code
_entity_poly.pdbx_strand_id
1 'polypeptide(L)'
;MIKVGCCGFGVARPKYFQELSLVEIQQTFYQPPKPDTAKRWRDEAPLDFEFTLKAWQLITHEPTSPTYRRLKTRLNEKEKEQLGSFRWSAPVRQAWQTTLDVARLLHADKIIFQCPASFTPASENKDRMRQFFSRIERSGITYIWEPRGKWQKDEITTLCQELNLIHCVDPFKAECVTDGLHYYRLHGTTGYHHKYTDNELHDLAQRCADRTQTYFLFNNVSMWQDAIRFKQLLK
;
A
#
# COMPACT_ATOMS: atom_id res chain seq x y z
N MET A 1 -18.70 -3.85 -3.86
CA MET A 1 -18.44 -3.26 -2.52
C MET A 1 -17.38 -2.18 -2.67
N ILE A 2 -17.69 -0.93 -2.29
CA ILE A 2 -16.74 0.19 -2.33
C ILE A 2 -16.33 0.53 -0.89
N LYS A 3 -15.01 0.68 -0.64
CA LYS A 3 -14.46 1.12 0.64
C LYS A 3 -13.60 2.36 0.44
N VAL A 4 -13.79 3.34 1.33
CA VAL A 4 -13.05 4.61 1.33
C VAL A 4 -12.25 4.73 2.61
N GLY A 5 -11.00 5.11 2.50
CA GLY A 5 -10.09 5.31 3.61
C GLY A 5 -8.94 6.25 3.28
N CYS A 6 -7.98 6.34 4.18
CA CYS A 6 -6.78 7.16 4.04
C CYS A 6 -5.51 6.32 4.21
N CYS A 7 -4.42 6.82 3.67
CA CYS A 7 -3.08 6.30 3.91
C CYS A 7 -2.53 6.83 5.24
N GLY A 8 -3.07 6.30 6.34
CA GLY A 8 -2.83 6.71 7.71
C GLY A 8 -4.05 7.40 8.33
N PHE A 9 -4.00 7.56 9.65
CA PHE A 9 -5.06 8.25 10.37
C PHE A 9 -4.88 9.77 10.23
N GLY A 10 -5.76 10.41 9.46
CA GLY A 10 -5.75 11.87 9.26
C GLY A 10 -6.30 12.66 10.46
N VAL A 11 -6.96 11.96 11.40
CA VAL A 11 -7.53 12.49 12.64
C VAL A 11 -7.36 11.48 13.77
N ALA A 12 -7.75 11.82 15.00
CA ALA A 12 -7.78 10.89 16.12
C ALA A 12 -8.59 9.63 15.79
N ARG A 13 -8.06 8.44 16.16
CA ARG A 13 -8.66 7.14 15.81
C ARG A 13 -10.15 6.99 16.17
N PRO A 14 -10.64 7.38 17.35
CA PRO A 14 -12.08 7.28 17.65
C PRO A 14 -12.95 8.00 16.62
N LYS A 15 -12.56 9.21 16.22
CA LYS A 15 -13.28 9.97 15.17
C LYS A 15 -13.14 9.31 13.81
N TYR A 16 -11.94 8.76 13.50
CA TYR A 16 -11.71 8.06 12.24
C TYR A 16 -12.62 6.85 12.09
N PHE A 17 -12.73 6.01 13.13
CA PHE A 17 -13.54 4.79 13.13
C PHE A 17 -15.05 5.05 13.04
N GLN A 18 -15.52 6.21 13.46
CA GLN A 18 -16.93 6.60 13.29
C GLN A 18 -17.29 6.90 11.83
N GLU A 19 -16.34 7.42 11.07
CA GLU A 19 -16.59 7.94 9.73
C GLU A 19 -16.12 7.02 8.60
N LEU A 20 -15.01 6.34 8.78
CA LEU A 20 -14.41 5.47 7.74
C LEU A 20 -14.23 4.05 8.28
N SER A 21 -14.36 3.07 7.39
CA SER A 21 -14.25 1.64 7.72
C SER A 21 -12.94 1.00 7.22
N LEU A 22 -12.01 1.80 6.69
CA LEU A 22 -10.77 1.35 6.07
C LEU A 22 -9.61 2.30 6.38
N VAL A 23 -8.43 1.76 6.66
CA VAL A 23 -7.18 2.51 6.72
C VAL A 23 -6.02 1.71 6.15
N GLU A 24 -5.11 2.36 5.42
CA GLU A 24 -3.80 1.79 5.08
C GLU A 24 -2.74 2.29 6.08
N ILE A 25 -2.12 1.38 6.82
CA ILE A 25 -1.08 1.74 7.79
C ILE A 25 0.23 2.06 7.07
N GLN A 26 0.60 3.35 7.06
CA GLN A 26 1.85 3.84 6.46
C GLN A 26 3.07 3.69 7.37
N GLN A 27 2.85 3.66 8.67
CA GLN A 27 3.95 3.55 9.63
C GLN A 27 4.76 2.27 9.43
N THR A 28 4.11 1.16 9.05
CA THR A 28 4.75 -0.12 8.80
C THR A 28 5.86 -0.04 7.75
N PHE A 29 5.71 0.83 6.76
CA PHE A 29 6.71 1.04 5.72
C PHE A 29 8.00 1.64 6.25
N TYR A 30 7.92 2.64 7.12
CA TYR A 30 9.11 3.34 7.63
C TYR A 30 9.75 2.59 8.80
N GLN A 31 8.95 2.24 9.78
CA GLN A 31 9.32 1.48 10.95
C GLN A 31 8.06 0.77 11.48
N PRO A 32 7.99 -0.56 11.40
CA PRO A 32 6.87 -1.32 11.95
C PRO A 32 6.60 -0.95 13.41
N PRO A 33 5.35 -0.87 13.83
CA PRO A 33 4.99 -0.65 15.23
C PRO A 33 5.40 -1.86 16.09
N LYS A 34 5.54 -1.63 17.39
CA LYS A 34 5.68 -2.74 18.35
C LYS A 34 4.40 -3.59 18.35
N PRO A 35 4.49 -4.90 18.64
CA PRO A 35 3.33 -5.81 18.67
C PRO A 35 2.16 -5.27 19.50
N ASP A 36 2.41 -4.80 20.73
CA ASP A 36 1.37 -4.24 21.61
C ASP A 36 0.69 -3.00 21.00
N THR A 37 1.40 -2.23 20.18
CA THR A 37 0.82 -1.07 19.50
C THR A 37 -0.12 -1.51 18.38
N ALA A 38 0.28 -2.50 17.58
CA ALA A 38 -0.56 -3.06 16.53
C ALA A 38 -1.84 -3.70 17.10
N LYS A 39 -1.67 -4.52 18.15
CA LYS A 39 -2.78 -5.14 18.87
C LYS A 39 -3.76 -4.09 19.41
N ARG A 40 -3.25 -3.05 20.10
CA ARG A 40 -4.09 -1.97 20.61
C ARG A 40 -4.87 -1.26 19.48
N TRP A 41 -4.28 -1.03 18.31
CA TRP A 41 -5.00 -0.43 17.18
C TRP A 41 -6.14 -1.33 16.71
N ARG A 42 -5.94 -2.65 16.69
CA ARG A 42 -7.01 -3.59 16.35
C ARG A 42 -8.10 -3.62 17.41
N ASP A 43 -7.73 -3.64 18.69
CA ASP A 43 -8.66 -3.69 19.82
C ASP A 43 -9.52 -2.40 19.92
N GLU A 44 -8.97 -1.24 19.53
CA GLU A 44 -9.69 0.05 19.50
C GLU A 44 -10.65 0.17 18.30
N ALA A 45 -10.46 -0.59 17.24
CA ALA A 45 -11.26 -0.47 16.02
C ALA A 45 -12.49 -1.38 16.05
N PRO A 46 -13.62 -0.99 15.41
CA PRO A 46 -14.78 -1.84 15.22
C PRO A 46 -14.40 -3.20 14.58
N LEU A 47 -15.22 -4.23 14.81
CA LEU A 47 -14.96 -5.58 14.31
C LEU A 47 -14.90 -5.63 12.77
N ASP A 48 -15.74 -4.87 12.11
CA ASP A 48 -15.84 -4.75 10.64
C ASP A 48 -14.87 -3.74 10.03
N PHE A 49 -14.06 -3.06 10.86
CA PHE A 49 -13.05 -2.12 10.39
C PHE A 49 -11.88 -2.85 9.75
N GLU A 50 -11.50 -2.43 8.55
CA GLU A 50 -10.47 -3.06 7.76
C GLU A 50 -9.14 -2.30 7.82
N PHE A 51 -8.09 -3.04 8.14
CA PHE A 51 -6.72 -2.57 8.03
C PHE A 51 -6.08 -3.15 6.77
N THR A 52 -5.42 -2.32 6.02
CA THR A 52 -4.40 -2.71 5.06
C THR A 52 -3.07 -2.14 5.51
N LEU A 53 -1.96 -2.65 5.03
CA LEU A 53 -0.67 -2.12 5.44
C LEU A 53 0.35 -2.11 4.30
N LYS A 54 1.25 -1.16 4.39
CA LYS A 54 2.37 -1.05 3.48
C LYS A 54 3.55 -1.88 3.99
N ALA A 55 4.07 -2.78 3.15
CA ALA A 55 5.22 -3.61 3.46
C ALA A 55 6.43 -2.77 3.88
N TRP A 56 7.26 -3.29 4.79
CA TRP A 56 8.42 -2.56 5.30
C TRP A 56 9.40 -2.22 4.19
N GLN A 57 9.89 -0.97 4.16
CA GLN A 57 10.78 -0.45 3.11
C GLN A 57 12.03 -1.30 2.87
N LEU A 58 12.49 -2.06 3.86
CA LEU A 58 13.64 -2.96 3.74
C LEU A 58 13.45 -4.03 2.65
N ILE A 59 12.20 -4.30 2.22
CA ILE A 59 11.88 -5.27 1.17
C ILE A 59 12.03 -4.64 -0.22
N THR A 60 11.55 -3.41 -0.40
CA THR A 60 11.36 -2.80 -1.72
C THR A 60 12.37 -1.70 -2.05
N HIS A 61 12.87 -0.98 -1.04
CA HIS A 61 13.71 0.20 -1.22
C HIS A 61 15.16 -0.09 -0.87
N GLU A 62 16.08 0.41 -1.69
CA GLU A 62 17.52 0.38 -1.41
C GLU A 62 17.87 1.32 -0.25
N PRO A 63 18.93 1.04 0.53
CA PRO A 63 19.35 1.88 1.66
C PRO A 63 19.69 3.32 1.31
N THR A 64 20.00 3.59 0.06
CA THR A 64 20.21 4.95 -0.49
C THR A 64 18.94 5.78 -0.58
N SER A 65 17.75 5.15 -0.41
CA SER A 65 16.48 5.86 -0.46
C SER A 65 16.35 6.87 0.69
N PRO A 66 15.87 8.10 0.42
CA PRO A 66 15.63 9.10 1.48
C PRO A 66 14.68 8.62 2.58
N THR A 67 13.85 7.61 2.29
CA THR A 67 12.89 7.03 3.25
C THR A 67 13.57 6.38 4.46
N TYR A 68 14.83 5.92 4.29
CA TYR A 68 15.63 5.33 5.36
C TYR A 68 15.97 6.32 6.49
N ARG A 69 15.88 7.64 6.26
CA ARG A 69 16.03 8.66 7.34
C ARG A 69 14.99 8.48 8.45
N ARG A 70 13.87 7.83 8.16
CA ARG A 70 12.79 7.54 9.12
C ARG A 70 12.89 6.15 9.76
N LEU A 71 13.88 5.35 9.36
CA LEU A 71 14.14 4.05 9.94
C LEU A 71 14.81 4.21 11.30
N LYS A 72 14.27 3.57 12.33
CA LYS A 72 14.84 3.58 13.69
C LYS A 72 15.72 2.36 13.97
N THR A 73 15.53 1.29 13.20
CA THR A 73 16.37 0.09 13.29
C THR A 73 17.78 0.39 12.81
N ARG A 74 18.77 0.06 13.65
CA ARG A 74 20.19 0.20 13.26
C ARG A 74 20.57 -0.96 12.34
N LEU A 75 21.19 -0.65 11.23
CA LEU A 75 21.67 -1.58 10.23
C LEU A 75 23.18 -1.42 10.08
N ASN A 76 23.91 -2.53 10.06
CA ASN A 76 25.32 -2.51 9.68
C ASN A 76 25.48 -2.50 8.14
N GLU A 77 26.70 -2.24 7.64
CA GLU A 77 26.92 -2.10 6.19
C GLU A 77 26.62 -3.41 5.43
N LYS A 78 26.96 -4.57 6.00
CA LYS A 78 26.68 -5.88 5.38
C LYS A 78 25.17 -6.15 5.25
N GLU A 79 24.39 -5.72 6.22
CA GLU A 79 22.92 -5.81 6.15
C GLU A 79 22.37 -4.87 5.07
N LYS A 80 22.88 -3.64 5.00
CA LYS A 80 22.43 -2.65 3.99
C LYS A 80 22.64 -3.17 2.56
N GLU A 81 23.76 -3.80 2.25
CA GLU A 81 24.03 -4.39 0.93
C GLU A 81 23.01 -5.45 0.50
N GLN A 82 22.32 -6.06 1.47
CA GLN A 82 21.39 -7.16 1.25
C GLN A 82 19.92 -6.72 1.22
N LEU A 83 19.62 -5.42 1.42
CA LEU A 83 18.24 -4.90 1.50
C LEU A 83 17.70 -4.42 0.16
N GLY A 84 16.41 -4.25 0.10
CA GLY A 84 15.70 -3.66 -1.02
C GLY A 84 15.53 -4.56 -2.24
N SER A 85 14.84 -4.03 -3.23
CA SER A 85 14.66 -4.62 -4.57
C SER A 85 14.23 -6.09 -4.54
N PHE A 86 13.43 -6.50 -3.55
CA PHE A 86 12.94 -7.87 -3.35
C PHE A 86 14.05 -8.94 -3.24
N ARG A 87 15.28 -8.58 -2.84
CA ARG A 87 16.35 -9.56 -2.63
C ARG A 87 15.90 -10.63 -1.63
N TRP A 88 16.10 -11.91 -1.97
CA TRP A 88 15.80 -13.01 -1.05
C TRP A 88 16.93 -13.25 -0.05
N SER A 89 17.30 -12.24 0.67
CA SER A 89 18.36 -12.22 1.69
C SER A 89 17.81 -12.48 3.09
N ALA A 90 18.67 -12.78 4.06
CA ALA A 90 18.26 -12.98 5.45
C ALA A 90 17.57 -11.72 6.04
N PRO A 91 18.10 -10.48 5.89
CA PRO A 91 17.43 -9.31 6.44
C PRO A 91 16.11 -8.97 5.73
N VAL A 92 15.96 -9.25 4.43
CA VAL A 92 14.67 -9.07 3.73
C VAL A 92 13.64 -10.10 4.18
N ARG A 93 14.03 -11.36 4.39
CA ARG A 93 13.14 -12.37 4.96
C ARG A 93 12.67 -11.99 6.37
N GLN A 94 13.57 -11.46 7.20
CA GLN A 94 13.21 -10.96 8.54
C GLN A 94 12.25 -9.77 8.45
N ALA A 95 12.48 -8.85 7.51
CA ALA A 95 11.58 -7.72 7.27
C ALA A 95 10.20 -8.18 6.79
N TRP A 96 10.15 -9.23 5.96
CA TRP A 96 8.89 -9.85 5.56
C TRP A 96 8.17 -10.47 6.74
N GLN A 97 8.86 -11.26 7.56
CA GLN A 97 8.26 -11.87 8.75
C GLN A 97 7.68 -10.81 9.69
N THR A 98 8.42 -9.73 9.95
CA THR A 98 7.93 -8.59 10.75
C THR A 98 6.68 -7.94 10.13
N THR A 99 6.65 -7.79 8.81
CA THR A 99 5.47 -7.26 8.10
C THR A 99 4.26 -8.16 8.28
N LEU A 100 4.46 -9.47 8.14
CA LEU A 100 3.43 -10.49 8.28
C LEU A 100 2.88 -10.57 9.72
N ASP A 101 3.76 -10.50 10.72
CA ASP A 101 3.37 -10.51 12.13
C ASP A 101 2.48 -9.29 12.47
N VAL A 102 2.83 -8.11 11.96
CA VAL A 102 1.99 -6.91 12.13
C VAL A 102 0.66 -7.07 11.39
N ALA A 103 0.64 -7.65 10.18
CA ALA A 103 -0.59 -7.92 9.45
C ALA A 103 -1.53 -8.84 10.25
N ARG A 104 -0.99 -9.90 10.82
CA ARG A 104 -1.76 -10.84 11.67
C ARG A 104 -2.36 -10.17 12.90
N LEU A 105 -1.57 -9.34 13.60
CA LEU A 105 -2.04 -8.58 14.78
C LEU A 105 -3.14 -7.57 14.44
N LEU A 106 -3.12 -7.00 13.24
CA LEU A 106 -4.13 -6.06 12.75
C LEU A 106 -5.33 -6.77 12.10
N HIS A 107 -5.28 -8.10 11.93
CA HIS A 107 -6.20 -8.86 11.08
C HIS A 107 -6.28 -8.30 9.65
N ALA A 108 -5.14 -7.84 9.12
CA ALA A 108 -5.03 -7.28 7.79
C ALA A 108 -4.71 -8.37 6.77
N ASP A 109 -5.56 -8.51 5.78
CA ASP A 109 -5.43 -9.49 4.69
C ASP A 109 -4.95 -8.88 3.37
N LYS A 110 -4.56 -7.59 3.39
CA LYS A 110 -4.05 -6.86 2.23
C LYS A 110 -2.74 -6.15 2.56
N ILE A 111 -1.68 -6.50 1.81
CA ILE A 111 -0.35 -5.91 1.99
C ILE A 111 0.10 -5.28 0.66
N ILE A 112 0.42 -3.96 0.70
CA ILE A 112 0.91 -3.24 -0.46
C ILE A 112 2.43 -3.16 -0.48
N PHE A 113 3.01 -3.54 -1.61
CA PHE A 113 4.42 -3.40 -1.95
C PHE A 113 4.58 -2.23 -2.92
N GLN A 114 4.85 -1.04 -2.38
CA GLN A 114 5.21 0.10 -3.22
C GLN A 114 6.69 0.07 -3.54
N CYS A 115 7.05 0.15 -4.83
CA CYS A 115 8.42 0.27 -5.29
C CYS A 115 8.83 1.73 -5.47
N PRO A 116 10.13 2.08 -5.33
CA PRO A 116 10.64 3.39 -5.72
C PRO A 116 10.74 3.50 -7.25
N ALA A 117 10.85 4.73 -7.77
CA ALA A 117 11.03 4.96 -9.21
C ALA A 117 12.34 4.37 -9.76
N SER A 118 13.34 4.16 -8.90
CA SER A 118 14.60 3.49 -9.25
C SER A 118 14.48 1.97 -9.45
N PHE A 119 13.37 1.36 -9.01
CA PHE A 119 13.08 -0.04 -9.28
C PHE A 119 12.49 -0.16 -10.70
N THR A 120 13.36 -0.34 -11.67
CA THR A 120 13.06 -0.36 -13.10
C THR A 120 12.65 -1.76 -13.60
N PRO A 121 12.07 -1.89 -14.82
CA PRO A 121 11.68 -3.18 -15.42
C PRO A 121 12.85 -4.03 -15.93
N ALA A 122 14.06 -3.89 -15.37
CA ALA A 122 15.19 -4.73 -15.67
C ALA A 122 14.89 -6.21 -15.34
N SER A 123 15.44 -7.14 -16.14
CA SER A 123 15.21 -8.59 -15.95
C SER A 123 15.56 -9.04 -14.54
N GLU A 124 16.68 -8.58 -13.99
CA GLU A 124 17.10 -8.88 -12.63
C GLU A 124 16.03 -8.49 -11.58
N ASN A 125 15.39 -7.33 -11.71
CA ASN A 125 14.35 -6.90 -10.81
C ASN A 125 13.09 -7.76 -10.93
N LYS A 126 12.70 -8.13 -12.15
CA LYS A 126 11.59 -9.06 -12.41
C LYS A 126 11.88 -10.43 -11.80
N ASP A 127 13.10 -10.96 -11.95
CA ASP A 127 13.51 -12.24 -11.39
C ASP A 127 13.55 -12.23 -9.86
N ARG A 128 13.98 -11.12 -9.25
CA ARG A 128 13.90 -10.92 -7.80
C ARG A 128 12.45 -10.91 -7.31
N MET A 129 11.53 -10.26 -8.02
CA MET A 129 10.10 -10.33 -7.70
C MET A 129 9.58 -11.76 -7.78
N ARG A 130 9.88 -12.50 -8.87
CA ARG A 130 9.50 -13.91 -9.02
C ARG A 130 9.99 -14.75 -7.84
N GLN A 131 11.27 -14.61 -7.52
CA GLN A 131 11.88 -15.33 -6.41
C GLN A 131 11.24 -14.98 -5.06
N PHE A 132 10.97 -13.72 -4.81
CA PHE A 132 10.35 -13.27 -3.55
C PHE A 132 8.92 -13.78 -3.42
N PHE A 133 8.06 -13.48 -4.40
CA PHE A 133 6.64 -13.81 -4.33
C PHE A 133 6.33 -15.31 -4.44
N SER A 134 7.24 -16.12 -5.02
CA SER A 134 7.10 -17.59 -5.00
C SER A 134 7.42 -18.23 -3.65
N ARG A 135 8.12 -17.51 -2.77
CA ARG A 135 8.61 -18.05 -1.48
C ARG A 135 7.86 -17.53 -0.26
N ILE A 136 7.10 -16.47 -0.40
CA ILE A 136 6.34 -15.93 0.72
C ILE A 136 4.98 -16.62 0.85
N GLU A 137 4.52 -16.75 2.11
CA GLU A 137 3.21 -17.33 2.43
C GLU A 137 2.09 -16.49 1.84
N ARG A 138 1.07 -17.18 1.27
CA ARG A 138 -0.10 -16.51 0.68
C ARG A 138 -1.41 -16.75 1.43
N SER A 139 -1.41 -17.54 2.48
CA SER A 139 -2.61 -17.97 3.19
C SER A 139 -3.54 -16.81 3.57
N GLY A 140 -4.57 -16.59 2.76
CA GLY A 140 -5.57 -15.54 3.00
C GLY A 140 -5.10 -14.10 2.79
N ILE A 141 -3.88 -13.87 2.25
CA ILE A 141 -3.34 -12.52 2.04
C ILE A 141 -3.33 -12.16 0.55
N THR A 142 -3.92 -11.03 0.25
CA THR A 142 -3.87 -10.39 -1.07
C THR A 142 -2.65 -9.47 -1.14
N TYR A 143 -1.78 -9.71 -2.10
CA TYR A 143 -0.63 -8.86 -2.36
C TYR A 143 -0.93 -7.84 -3.43
N ILE A 144 -0.63 -6.59 -3.10
CA ILE A 144 -0.89 -5.43 -3.93
C ILE A 144 0.46 -4.83 -4.31
N TRP A 145 0.66 -4.55 -5.59
CA TRP A 145 1.88 -3.95 -6.09
C TRP A 145 1.63 -2.57 -6.68
N GLU A 146 2.37 -1.57 -6.19
CA GLU A 146 2.38 -0.22 -6.73
C GLU A 146 3.73 0.03 -7.40
N PRO A 147 3.86 -0.19 -8.72
CA PRO A 147 5.04 0.19 -9.47
C PRO A 147 5.16 1.72 -9.54
N ARG A 148 6.38 2.19 -9.41
CA ARG A 148 6.74 3.58 -9.66
C ARG A 148 7.84 3.62 -10.70
N GLY A 149 7.92 4.69 -11.49
CA GLY A 149 8.92 4.79 -12.56
C GLY A 149 8.38 4.35 -13.92
N LYS A 150 9.29 3.96 -14.82
CA LYS A 150 8.98 3.75 -16.24
C LYS A 150 8.65 2.28 -16.55
N TRP A 151 7.58 1.76 -15.96
CA TRP A 151 7.03 0.45 -16.29
C TRP A 151 6.01 0.57 -17.42
N GLN A 152 6.09 -0.33 -18.42
CA GLN A 152 5.09 -0.41 -19.48
C GLN A 152 3.86 -1.19 -19.00
N LYS A 153 2.69 -0.87 -19.54
CA LYS A 153 1.41 -1.51 -19.16
C LYS A 153 1.49 -3.04 -19.27
N ASP A 154 2.05 -3.55 -20.37
CA ASP A 154 2.17 -4.99 -20.61
C ASP A 154 3.10 -5.68 -19.61
N GLU A 155 4.19 -5.01 -19.19
CA GLU A 155 5.10 -5.55 -18.18
C GLU A 155 4.41 -5.66 -16.80
N ILE A 156 3.62 -4.64 -16.44
CA ILE A 156 2.83 -4.66 -15.20
C ILE A 156 1.78 -5.78 -15.27
N THR A 157 1.05 -5.88 -16.39
CA THR A 157 0.02 -6.90 -16.60
C THR A 157 0.62 -8.29 -16.47
N THR A 158 1.71 -8.57 -17.17
CA THR A 158 2.39 -9.86 -17.14
C THR A 158 2.82 -10.25 -15.73
N LEU A 159 3.50 -9.35 -15.01
CA LEU A 159 3.97 -9.64 -13.64
C LEU A 159 2.81 -9.78 -12.64
N CYS A 160 1.76 -8.98 -12.76
CA CYS A 160 0.60 -9.11 -11.90
C CYS A 160 -0.10 -10.46 -12.10
N GLN A 161 -0.26 -10.91 -13.33
CA GLN A 161 -0.84 -12.22 -13.66
C GLN A 161 0.05 -13.35 -13.17
N GLU A 162 1.34 -13.33 -13.52
CA GLU A 162 2.32 -14.36 -13.17
C GLU A 162 2.45 -14.53 -11.65
N LEU A 163 2.49 -13.41 -10.92
CA LEU A 163 2.74 -13.39 -9.49
C LEU A 163 1.47 -13.28 -8.65
N ASN A 164 0.28 -13.33 -9.28
CA ASN A 164 -1.02 -13.14 -8.61
C ASN A 164 -1.02 -11.90 -7.71
N LEU A 165 -0.72 -10.74 -8.30
CA LEU A 165 -0.69 -9.44 -7.64
C LEU A 165 -1.84 -8.57 -8.13
N ILE A 166 -2.36 -7.74 -7.24
CA ILE A 166 -3.30 -6.68 -7.60
C ILE A 166 -2.50 -5.41 -7.94
N HIS A 167 -2.79 -4.81 -9.10
CA HIS A 167 -2.18 -3.54 -9.49
C HIS A 167 -2.78 -2.39 -8.68
N CYS A 168 -1.94 -1.72 -7.89
CA CYS A 168 -2.29 -0.47 -7.24
C CYS A 168 -1.90 0.72 -8.13
N VAL A 169 -2.83 1.62 -8.34
CA VAL A 169 -2.63 2.78 -9.22
C VAL A 169 -3.37 4.02 -8.69
N ASP A 170 -2.93 5.19 -9.10
CA ASP A 170 -3.72 6.43 -8.99
C ASP A 170 -4.60 6.54 -10.23
N PRO A 171 -5.95 6.45 -10.13
CA PRO A 171 -6.86 6.39 -11.27
C PRO A 171 -6.90 7.69 -12.08
N PHE A 172 -6.35 8.80 -11.56
CA PHE A 172 -6.15 10.03 -12.34
C PHE A 172 -4.89 9.97 -13.21
N LYS A 173 -4.00 9.00 -13.01
CA LYS A 173 -2.71 8.91 -13.71
C LYS A 173 -2.61 7.74 -14.67
N ALA A 174 -3.25 6.62 -14.34
CA ALA A 174 -3.21 5.42 -15.16
C ALA A 174 -4.41 4.50 -14.89
N GLU A 175 -4.63 3.54 -15.78
CA GLU A 175 -5.63 2.50 -15.63
C GLU A 175 -5.10 1.33 -14.81
N CYS A 176 -5.97 0.70 -14.02
CA CYS A 176 -5.69 -0.57 -13.38
C CYS A 176 -5.66 -1.70 -14.43
N VAL A 177 -4.65 -2.55 -14.37
CA VAL A 177 -4.48 -3.66 -15.32
C VAL A 177 -4.91 -5.01 -14.78
N THR A 178 -5.40 -5.07 -13.54
CA THR A 178 -5.91 -6.31 -12.93
C THR A 178 -7.42 -6.25 -12.74
N ASP A 179 -8.05 -7.40 -12.88
CA ASP A 179 -9.49 -7.57 -12.65
C ASP A 179 -9.80 -7.86 -11.17
N GLY A 180 -11.09 -7.82 -10.83
CA GLY A 180 -11.59 -8.16 -9.49
C GLY A 180 -11.43 -7.00 -8.50
N LEU A 181 -10.45 -7.10 -7.61
CA LEU A 181 -10.17 -6.05 -6.63
C LEU A 181 -9.43 -4.87 -7.28
N HIS A 182 -9.98 -3.67 -7.14
CA HIS A 182 -9.32 -2.42 -7.51
C HIS A 182 -8.80 -1.71 -6.25
N TYR A 183 -7.50 -1.41 -6.23
CA TYR A 183 -6.86 -0.74 -5.11
C TYR A 183 -6.24 0.59 -5.58
N TYR A 184 -6.91 1.69 -5.26
CA TYR A 184 -6.55 3.01 -5.73
C TYR A 184 -5.92 3.85 -4.61
N ARG A 185 -4.76 4.45 -4.91
CA ARG A 185 -4.07 5.38 -4.00
C ARG A 185 -4.02 6.77 -4.62
N LEU A 186 -4.75 7.69 -4.02
CA LEU A 186 -5.02 9.03 -4.52
C LEU A 186 -3.99 10.03 -3.98
N HIS A 187 -2.98 10.35 -4.80
CA HIS A 187 -1.84 11.17 -4.39
C HIS A 187 -2.00 12.67 -4.72
N GLY A 188 -3.16 13.05 -5.26
CA GLY A 188 -3.41 14.38 -5.82
C GLY A 188 -2.95 14.53 -7.26
N THR A 189 -3.76 15.19 -8.07
CA THR A 189 -3.50 15.38 -9.51
C THR A 189 -2.26 16.23 -9.76
N THR A 190 -2.00 17.23 -8.89
CA THR A 190 -0.82 18.10 -8.92
C THR A 190 0.22 17.75 -7.86
N GLY A 191 0.03 16.66 -7.11
CA GLY A 191 0.94 16.17 -6.08
C GLY A 191 0.37 16.19 -4.67
N TYR A 192 1.20 15.91 -3.66
CA TYR A 192 0.77 15.67 -2.28
C TYR A 192 -0.04 16.81 -1.64
N HIS A 193 0.22 18.06 -2.02
CA HIS A 193 -0.49 19.24 -1.50
C HIS A 193 -1.83 19.51 -2.19
N HIS A 194 -2.18 18.74 -3.21
CA HIS A 194 -3.45 18.87 -3.92
C HIS A 194 -4.63 18.61 -2.98
N LYS A 195 -5.66 19.44 -3.08
CA LYS A 195 -6.97 19.23 -2.48
C LYS A 195 -7.94 18.95 -3.62
N TYR A 196 -8.59 17.80 -3.60
CA TYR A 196 -9.52 17.42 -4.66
C TYR A 196 -10.73 18.36 -4.70
N THR A 197 -11.08 18.80 -5.90
CA THR A 197 -12.30 19.56 -6.17
C THR A 197 -13.51 18.63 -6.20
N ASP A 198 -14.73 19.17 -6.06
CA ASP A 198 -15.95 18.37 -6.14
C ASP A 198 -16.10 17.72 -7.51
N ASN A 199 -15.72 18.42 -8.60
CA ASN A 199 -15.73 17.88 -9.95
C ASN A 199 -14.79 16.66 -10.08
N GLU A 200 -13.57 16.73 -9.54
CA GLU A 200 -12.63 15.61 -9.56
C GLU A 200 -13.18 14.40 -8.78
N LEU A 201 -13.81 14.63 -7.64
CA LEU A 201 -14.43 13.56 -6.85
C LEU A 201 -15.64 12.94 -7.57
N HIS A 202 -16.48 13.73 -8.24
CA HIS A 202 -17.57 13.23 -9.09
C HIS A 202 -17.03 12.41 -10.26
N ASP A 203 -16.03 12.91 -10.97
CA ASP A 203 -15.34 12.19 -12.05
C ASP A 203 -14.81 10.83 -11.56
N LEU A 204 -14.18 10.81 -10.40
CA LEU A 204 -13.67 9.59 -9.79
C LEU A 204 -14.79 8.59 -9.50
N ALA A 205 -15.91 9.04 -8.95
CA ALA A 205 -17.08 8.21 -8.66
C ALA A 205 -17.65 7.61 -9.96
N GLN A 206 -17.79 8.41 -11.02
CA GLN A 206 -18.29 7.95 -12.32
C GLN A 206 -17.37 6.92 -12.99
N ARG A 207 -16.05 7.17 -13.02
CA ARG A 207 -15.04 6.24 -13.61
C ARG A 207 -15.02 4.88 -12.94
N CYS A 208 -15.46 4.80 -11.70
CA CYS A 208 -15.39 3.59 -10.89
C CYS A 208 -16.77 2.99 -10.58
N ALA A 209 -17.85 3.52 -11.16
CA ALA A 209 -19.23 3.10 -10.88
C ALA A 209 -19.47 1.60 -11.14
N ASP A 210 -18.88 1.06 -12.22
CA ASP A 210 -19.06 -0.33 -12.64
C ASP A 210 -18.11 -1.31 -11.89
N ARG A 211 -17.27 -0.82 -10.96
CA ARG A 211 -16.30 -1.66 -10.27
C ARG A 211 -16.93 -2.36 -9.05
N THR A 212 -16.82 -3.67 -8.99
CA THR A 212 -17.52 -4.49 -7.98
C THR A 212 -16.85 -4.46 -6.60
N GLN A 213 -15.51 -4.41 -6.53
CA GLN A 213 -14.76 -4.37 -5.29
C GLN A 213 -13.63 -3.34 -5.41
N THR A 214 -13.80 -2.19 -4.74
CA THR A 214 -12.90 -1.05 -4.92
C THR A 214 -12.52 -0.42 -3.60
N TYR A 215 -11.21 -0.18 -3.44
CA TYR A 215 -10.59 0.48 -2.30
C TYR A 215 -10.03 1.83 -2.76
N PHE A 216 -10.53 2.91 -2.17
CA PHE A 216 -10.04 4.26 -2.41
C PHE A 216 -9.28 4.74 -1.18
N LEU A 217 -7.99 4.98 -1.32
CA LEU A 217 -7.10 5.39 -0.24
C LEU A 217 -6.49 6.75 -0.55
N PHE A 218 -7.02 7.76 0.08
CA PHE A 218 -6.51 9.12 -0.06
C PHE A 218 -5.15 9.26 0.62
N ASN A 219 -4.18 9.80 -0.12
CA ASN A 219 -2.78 9.94 0.30
C ASN A 219 -2.22 11.33 -0.04
N ASN A 220 -2.97 12.36 0.25
CA ASN A 220 -2.63 13.76 0.09
C ASN A 220 -2.75 14.52 1.42
N VAL A 221 -2.35 15.78 1.46
CA VAL A 221 -2.41 16.60 2.69
C VAL A 221 -3.83 16.73 3.25
N SER A 222 -4.85 16.75 2.39
CA SER A 222 -6.26 16.86 2.74
C SER A 222 -6.99 15.52 2.78
N MET A 223 -6.26 14.40 2.90
CA MET A 223 -6.79 13.03 2.76
C MET A 223 -8.06 12.77 3.57
N TRP A 224 -8.15 13.29 4.78
CA TRP A 224 -9.33 13.12 5.63
C TRP A 224 -10.56 13.80 5.05
N GLN A 225 -10.45 15.10 4.72
CA GLN A 225 -11.55 15.89 4.19
C GLN A 225 -12.02 15.35 2.84
N ASP A 226 -11.07 15.00 1.98
CA ASP A 226 -11.36 14.49 0.65
C ASP A 226 -12.01 13.10 0.70
N ALA A 227 -11.56 12.22 1.60
CA ALA A 227 -12.16 10.91 1.82
C ALA A 227 -13.63 11.02 2.33
N ILE A 228 -13.91 11.93 3.26
CA ILE A 228 -15.26 12.15 3.77
C ILE A 228 -16.18 12.69 2.66
N ARG A 229 -15.75 13.71 1.90
CA ARG A 229 -16.52 14.26 0.78
C ARG A 229 -16.79 13.19 -0.27
N PHE A 230 -15.77 12.42 -0.64
CA PHE A 230 -15.93 11.33 -1.60
C PHE A 230 -16.90 10.26 -1.12
N LYS A 231 -16.80 9.82 0.14
CA LYS A 231 -17.75 8.87 0.73
C LYS A 231 -19.20 9.36 0.67
N GLN A 232 -19.45 10.68 0.84
CA GLN A 232 -20.78 11.25 0.74
C GLN A 232 -21.36 11.19 -0.68
N LEU A 233 -20.52 11.28 -1.71
CA LEU A 233 -20.93 11.16 -3.12
C LEU A 233 -21.30 9.73 -3.53
N LEU A 234 -20.88 8.72 -2.78
CA LEU A 234 -21.14 7.31 -3.05
C LEU A 234 -22.42 6.77 -2.42
N LYS A 235 -23.13 7.60 -1.66
CA LYS A 235 -24.43 7.29 -1.05
C LYS A 235 -25.56 7.59 -2.01
#